data_54660193ff015dacdd3f81a3c9afcfff
#
_entry.id   54660193ff015dacdd3f81a3c9afcfff
#
_cell.length_a   1.000
_cell.length_b   1.000
_cell.length_c   1.000
_cell.angle_alpha   90.00
_cell.angle_beta   90.00
_cell.angle_gamma   90.00
#
_symmetry.space_group_name_H-M   'P 1'
#
loop_
_entity.id
_entity.type
_entity.pdbx_description
1 polymer ?
#
loop_
_entity_poly.entity_id
_entity_poly.type
_entity_poly.pdbx_seq_one_letter_code
_entity_poly.pdbx_strand_id
1 'polypeptide(L)'
;DVELATWIGDDAHGHIITDYVAADNVHLAAASRGATRTSTATATLTGAQASYQFDLDWALPAIHIPQHCLVVHTGSLACGIDPGRRVVAQTVATARAASTITFDPNVRPSLLGDPHTAREDLEQFVRLADVVKASDEDLTWLGQGADPVEMLTEWMGMGPRLGIMTMGEHGVMAMAAHGLEMRVPGERVKIVDTVGAGDSFMSATIDGLWTAGLLGADHRADLGRIEPGVLRQVLQRAARIAAITVTRTGANPPRTAELG
;
A
#
# COMPACT_ATOMS: atom_id res chain seq x y z
N ASP A 1 13.64 8.67 8.40
CA ASP A 1 14.28 7.36 8.13
C ASP A 1 13.20 6.37 7.73
N VAL A 2 13.52 5.49 6.77
CA VAL A 2 12.63 4.44 6.27
C VAL A 2 13.33 3.08 6.43
N GLU A 3 12.61 2.11 6.96
CA GLU A 3 13.05 0.73 7.08
C GLU A 3 12.09 -0.18 6.32
N LEU A 4 12.63 -1.06 5.49
CA LEU A 4 11.89 -2.06 4.74
C LEU A 4 12.06 -3.43 5.40
N ALA A 5 10.96 -4.01 5.88
CA ALA A 5 10.90 -5.40 6.26
C ALA A 5 10.41 -6.24 5.07
N THR A 6 11.24 -7.15 4.60
CA THR A 6 10.97 -8.04 3.47
C THR A 6 11.60 -9.40 3.71
N TRP A 7 11.53 -10.32 2.74
CA TRP A 7 12.13 -11.65 2.85
C TRP A 7 12.89 -12.00 1.58
N ILE A 8 14.21 -11.91 1.66
CA ILE A 8 15.12 -12.10 0.52
C ILE A 8 16.20 -13.12 0.83
N GLY A 9 16.63 -13.83 -0.21
CA GLY A 9 17.75 -14.77 -0.18
C GLY A 9 19.10 -14.08 -0.37
N ASP A 10 20.15 -14.82 -0.09
CA ASP A 10 21.54 -14.43 -0.42
C ASP A 10 21.86 -14.89 -1.87
N ASP A 11 21.18 -14.24 -2.83
CA ASP A 11 21.27 -14.51 -4.25
C ASP A 11 21.33 -13.20 -5.07
N ALA A 12 21.48 -13.33 -6.38
CA ALA A 12 21.62 -12.18 -7.27
C ALA A 12 20.44 -11.20 -7.19
N HIS A 13 19.20 -11.70 -7.02
CA HIS A 13 18.01 -10.86 -6.87
C HIS A 13 17.98 -10.15 -5.51
N GLY A 14 18.36 -10.84 -4.44
CA GLY A 14 18.47 -10.25 -3.10
C GLY A 14 19.52 -9.15 -3.05
N HIS A 15 20.66 -9.32 -3.73
CA HIS A 15 21.67 -8.27 -3.86
C HIS A 15 21.16 -7.06 -4.62
N ILE A 16 20.48 -7.27 -5.76
CA ILE A 16 19.85 -6.17 -6.53
C ILE A 16 18.88 -5.36 -5.67
N ILE A 17 18.00 -6.04 -4.90
CA ILE A 17 17.05 -5.36 -4.01
C ILE A 17 17.80 -4.57 -2.93
N THR A 18 18.81 -5.18 -2.31
CA THR A 18 19.62 -4.52 -1.27
C THR A 18 20.26 -3.23 -1.78
N ASP A 19 20.91 -3.29 -2.94
CA ASP A 19 21.60 -2.15 -3.54
C ASP A 19 20.61 -1.06 -3.97
N TYR A 20 19.47 -1.48 -4.51
CA TYR A 20 18.42 -0.55 -4.95
C TYR A 20 17.84 0.26 -3.79
N VAL A 21 17.45 -0.37 -2.69
CA VAL A 21 16.88 0.34 -1.55
C VAL A 21 17.93 1.18 -0.81
N ALA A 22 19.17 0.71 -0.73
CA ALA A 22 20.28 1.44 -0.11
C ALA A 22 20.63 2.73 -0.88
N ALA A 23 20.47 2.76 -2.21
CA ALA A 23 20.71 3.93 -3.03
C ALA A 23 19.80 5.12 -2.69
N ASP A 24 18.63 4.86 -2.10
CA ASP A 24 17.68 5.86 -1.64
C ASP A 24 17.63 5.98 -0.08
N ASN A 25 18.67 5.51 0.60
CA ASN A 25 18.81 5.53 2.07
C ASN A 25 17.67 4.79 2.81
N VAL A 26 17.09 3.76 2.18
CA VAL A 26 16.15 2.86 2.83
C VAL A 26 16.93 1.71 3.47
N HIS A 27 16.71 1.48 4.75
CA HIS A 27 17.36 0.41 5.50
C HIS A 27 16.55 -0.88 5.41
N LEU A 28 17.25 -2.02 5.24
CA LEU A 28 16.59 -3.32 5.38
C LEU A 28 16.55 -3.70 6.86
N ALA A 29 15.38 -4.07 7.35
CA ALA A 29 15.22 -4.65 8.68
C ALA A 29 16.11 -5.89 8.83
N ALA A 30 16.70 -6.07 10.00
CA ALA A 30 17.64 -7.18 10.26
C ALA A 30 17.01 -8.56 9.96
N ALA A 31 15.69 -8.69 10.16
CA ALA A 31 14.91 -9.89 9.89
C ALA A 31 14.66 -10.17 8.39
N SER A 32 15.03 -9.26 7.48
CA SER A 32 14.68 -9.36 6.05
C SER A 32 15.49 -10.41 5.27
N ARG A 33 16.55 -10.96 5.86
CA ARG A 33 17.46 -11.90 5.20
C ARG A 33 17.28 -13.30 5.77
N GLY A 34 17.46 -14.31 4.91
CA GLY A 34 17.42 -15.72 5.30
C GLY A 34 16.45 -16.57 4.49
N ALA A 35 15.79 -16.00 3.47
CA ALA A 35 15.04 -16.79 2.51
C ALA A 35 15.96 -17.79 1.77
N THR A 36 15.44 -18.95 1.44
CA THR A 36 16.18 -19.94 0.63
C THR A 36 16.49 -19.37 -0.76
N ARG A 37 15.60 -18.53 -1.27
CA ARG A 37 15.72 -17.77 -2.51
C ARG A 37 14.88 -16.50 -2.44
N THR A 38 15.28 -15.51 -3.18
CA THR A 38 14.47 -14.29 -3.34
C THR A 38 13.26 -14.57 -4.22
N SER A 39 12.07 -14.17 -3.75
CA SER A 39 10.82 -14.31 -4.50
C SER A 39 10.87 -13.53 -5.82
N THR A 40 10.31 -14.11 -6.86
CA THR A 40 10.27 -13.51 -8.20
C THR A 40 8.87 -13.52 -8.80
N ALA A 41 8.58 -12.49 -9.60
CA ALA A 41 7.42 -12.43 -10.48
C ALA A 41 7.93 -12.28 -11.92
N THR A 42 7.76 -13.32 -12.72
CA THR A 42 8.20 -13.32 -14.13
C THR A 42 7.02 -12.97 -15.03
N ALA A 43 7.13 -11.84 -15.73
CA ALA A 43 6.15 -11.44 -16.74
C ALA A 43 6.50 -12.07 -18.09
N THR A 44 5.56 -12.79 -18.69
CA THR A 44 5.64 -13.28 -20.07
C THR A 44 4.70 -12.45 -20.93
N LEU A 45 5.23 -11.76 -21.91
CA LEU A 45 4.45 -10.96 -22.86
C LEU A 45 4.06 -11.82 -24.08
N THR A 46 2.77 -11.96 -24.34
CA THR A 46 2.23 -12.60 -25.53
C THR A 46 1.36 -11.57 -26.26
N GLY A 47 1.95 -10.87 -27.23
CA GLY A 47 1.32 -9.70 -27.85
C GLY A 47 1.19 -8.55 -26.87
N ALA A 48 -0.05 -8.06 -26.64
CA ALA A 48 -0.36 -6.98 -25.69
C ALA A 48 -0.75 -7.49 -24.29
N GLN A 49 -0.77 -8.81 -24.09
CA GLN A 49 -1.15 -9.42 -22.79
C GLN A 49 0.08 -9.85 -22.02
N ALA A 50 0.15 -9.46 -20.73
CA ALA A 50 1.13 -9.96 -19.79
C ALA A 50 0.52 -11.08 -18.93
N SER A 51 1.20 -12.23 -18.84
CA SER A 51 0.93 -13.25 -17.84
C SER A 51 2.06 -13.28 -16.82
N TYR A 52 1.71 -13.45 -15.55
CA TYR A 52 2.70 -13.48 -14.47
C TYR A 52 2.80 -14.90 -13.91
N GLN A 53 4.04 -15.36 -13.77
CA GLN A 53 4.37 -16.55 -13.00
C GLN A 53 5.09 -16.10 -11.73
N PHE A 54 4.57 -16.53 -10.60
CA PHE A 54 5.14 -16.20 -9.29
C PHE A 54 5.87 -17.42 -8.71
N ASP A 55 7.09 -17.20 -8.24
CA ASP A 55 7.84 -18.13 -7.40
C ASP A 55 8.08 -17.44 -6.06
N LEU A 56 7.32 -17.83 -5.03
CA LEU A 56 7.22 -17.11 -3.78
C LEU A 56 7.79 -17.93 -2.61
N ASP A 57 8.64 -17.29 -1.83
CA ASP A 57 9.04 -17.70 -0.49
C ASP A 57 8.71 -16.54 0.45
N TRP A 58 7.69 -16.71 1.31
CA TRP A 58 7.23 -15.67 2.22
C TRP A 58 7.10 -16.24 3.64
N ALA A 59 8.24 -16.41 4.29
CA ALA A 59 8.37 -16.97 5.63
C ALA A 59 9.09 -15.98 6.59
N LEU A 60 8.73 -14.70 6.49
CA LEU A 60 9.31 -13.63 7.26
C LEU A 60 9.27 -13.95 8.77
N PRO A 61 10.40 -13.87 9.50
CA PRO A 61 10.42 -14.02 10.95
C PRO A 61 9.86 -12.77 11.65
N ALA A 62 9.79 -12.82 12.99
CA ALA A 62 9.32 -11.69 13.79
C ALA A 62 10.09 -10.40 13.46
N ILE A 63 9.34 -9.33 13.25
CA ILE A 63 9.87 -8.00 12.91
C ILE A 63 9.89 -7.14 14.17
N HIS A 64 11.01 -6.50 14.41
CA HIS A 64 11.12 -5.48 15.46
C HIS A 64 10.74 -4.11 14.90
N ILE A 65 9.74 -3.48 15.49
CA ILE A 65 9.36 -2.10 15.14
C ILE A 65 10.04 -1.13 16.10
N PRO A 66 10.79 -0.12 15.61
CA PRO A 66 11.42 0.89 16.46
C PRO A 66 10.39 1.65 17.31
N GLN A 67 10.74 2.02 18.54
CA GLN A 67 9.83 2.69 19.50
C GLN A 67 9.24 4.02 18.97
N HIS A 68 9.95 4.69 18.09
CA HIS A 68 9.53 5.99 17.52
C HIS A 68 9.03 5.88 16.08
N CYS A 69 8.60 4.70 15.67
CA CYS A 69 8.01 4.50 14.35
C CYS A 69 6.66 5.22 14.26
N LEU A 70 6.57 6.25 13.42
CA LEU A 70 5.35 7.05 13.25
C LEU A 70 4.30 6.32 12.44
N VAL A 71 4.72 5.51 11.45
CA VAL A 71 3.82 4.84 10.53
C VAL A 71 4.36 3.46 10.16
N VAL A 72 3.50 2.47 10.14
CA VAL A 72 3.76 1.15 9.57
C VAL A 72 2.84 0.96 8.38
N HIS A 73 3.43 0.76 7.21
CA HIS A 73 2.70 0.44 5.99
C HIS A 73 2.82 -1.04 5.68
N THR A 74 1.72 -1.66 5.29
CA THR A 74 1.69 -3.04 4.80
C THR A 74 0.61 -3.23 3.75
N GLY A 75 0.68 -4.33 3.00
CA GLY A 75 -0.31 -4.64 1.99
C GLY A 75 0.10 -5.77 1.06
N SER A 76 -0.68 -5.92 -0.01
CA SER A 76 -0.42 -6.85 -1.10
C SER A 76 -0.14 -8.28 -0.61
N LEU A 77 0.80 -8.97 -1.23
CA LEU A 77 1.17 -10.37 -0.95
C LEU A 77 1.59 -10.60 0.50
N ALA A 78 2.17 -9.58 1.15
CA ALA A 78 2.60 -9.67 2.54
C ALA A 78 1.42 -9.97 3.49
N CYS A 79 0.23 -9.53 3.13
CA CYS A 79 -0.99 -9.71 3.91
C CYS A 79 -1.88 -10.87 3.42
N GLY A 80 -1.54 -11.48 2.28
CA GLY A 80 -2.33 -12.54 1.66
C GLY A 80 -1.72 -13.94 1.74
N ILE A 81 -0.41 -14.08 2.01
CA ILE A 81 0.30 -15.36 1.86
C ILE A 81 0.86 -15.85 3.19
N ASP A 82 0.47 -17.07 3.58
CA ASP A 82 1.04 -17.78 4.72
C ASP A 82 2.44 -18.38 4.37
N PRO A 83 3.33 -18.54 5.36
CA PRO A 83 3.16 -18.24 6.79
C PRO A 83 3.44 -16.78 7.16
N GLY A 84 4.05 -15.97 6.28
CA GLY A 84 4.48 -14.60 6.57
C GLY A 84 3.31 -13.67 6.94
N ARG A 85 2.12 -13.86 6.35
CA ARG A 85 0.91 -13.10 6.68
C ARG A 85 0.67 -13.03 8.19
N ARG A 86 0.83 -14.14 8.92
CA ARG A 86 0.59 -14.21 10.37
C ARG A 86 1.58 -13.34 11.15
N VAL A 87 2.83 -13.33 10.72
CA VAL A 87 3.88 -12.49 11.33
C VAL A 87 3.56 -11.02 11.06
N VAL A 88 3.17 -10.67 9.84
CA VAL A 88 2.79 -9.30 9.48
C VAL A 88 1.59 -8.84 10.32
N ALA A 89 0.54 -9.65 10.44
CA ALA A 89 -0.63 -9.33 11.25
C ALA A 89 -0.27 -9.08 12.72
N GLN A 90 0.57 -9.93 13.31
CA GLN A 90 1.05 -9.76 14.69
C GLN A 90 1.90 -8.50 14.84
N THR A 91 2.78 -8.23 13.89
CA THR A 91 3.63 -7.02 13.88
C THR A 91 2.78 -5.76 13.83
N VAL A 92 1.81 -5.69 12.90
CA VAL A 92 0.89 -4.56 12.74
C VAL A 92 0.05 -4.36 14.01
N ALA A 93 -0.50 -5.44 14.58
CA ALA A 93 -1.27 -5.37 15.81
C ALA A 93 -0.46 -4.79 16.99
N THR A 94 0.82 -5.17 17.10
CA THR A 94 1.73 -4.65 18.12
C THR A 94 2.10 -3.18 17.85
N ALA A 95 2.45 -2.85 16.61
CA ALA A 95 2.86 -1.50 16.20
C ALA A 95 1.75 -0.46 16.38
N ARG A 96 0.49 -0.89 16.26
CA ARG A 96 -0.68 -0.01 16.37
C ARG A 96 -0.74 0.77 17.69
N ALA A 97 -0.09 0.29 18.74
CA ALA A 97 -0.05 0.99 20.03
C ALA A 97 0.68 2.35 19.97
N ALA A 98 1.65 2.50 19.06
CA ALA A 98 2.49 3.71 18.94
C ALA A 98 2.45 4.34 17.54
N SER A 99 2.10 3.58 16.52
CA SER A 99 2.19 4.00 15.11
C SER A 99 0.81 4.16 14.48
N THR A 100 0.72 5.00 13.46
CA THR A 100 -0.36 4.95 12.47
C THR A 100 -0.16 3.71 11.60
N ILE A 101 -1.22 2.96 11.37
CA ILE A 101 -1.19 1.80 10.47
C ILE A 101 -1.83 2.20 9.14
N THR A 102 -1.10 1.97 8.06
CA THR A 102 -1.61 2.16 6.70
C THR A 102 -1.62 0.85 5.94
N PHE A 103 -2.68 0.59 5.19
CA PHE A 103 -2.91 -0.67 4.52
C PHE A 103 -3.38 -0.46 3.08
N ASP A 104 -2.76 -1.20 2.13
CA ASP A 104 -3.17 -1.29 0.74
C ASP A 104 -3.29 -2.78 0.36
N PRO A 105 -4.48 -3.35 0.17
CA PRO A 105 -4.64 -4.76 -0.18
C PRO A 105 -3.96 -5.12 -1.49
N ASN A 106 -3.94 -4.20 -2.45
CA ASN A 106 -3.30 -4.35 -3.76
C ASN A 106 -3.47 -5.79 -4.29
N VAL A 107 -4.72 -6.17 -4.51
CA VAL A 107 -5.17 -7.56 -4.70
C VAL A 107 -4.50 -8.20 -5.92
N ARG A 108 -4.15 -9.47 -5.76
CA ARG A 108 -3.67 -10.33 -6.84
C ARG A 108 -4.54 -11.59 -6.90
N PRO A 109 -5.66 -11.56 -7.67
CA PRO A 109 -6.63 -12.66 -7.72
C PRO A 109 -6.01 -14.04 -7.96
N SER A 110 -5.02 -14.10 -8.85
CA SER A 110 -4.31 -15.34 -9.18
C SER A 110 -3.55 -16.00 -8.01
N LEU A 111 -3.25 -15.22 -6.97
CA LEU A 111 -2.52 -15.69 -5.78
C LEU A 111 -3.43 -15.86 -4.56
N LEU A 112 -4.49 -15.07 -4.47
CA LEU A 112 -5.39 -15.08 -3.33
C LEU A 112 -6.52 -16.10 -3.49
N GLY A 113 -6.80 -16.56 -4.72
CA GLY A 113 -7.77 -17.61 -4.99
C GLY A 113 -9.23 -17.16 -4.83
N ASP A 114 -9.92 -17.68 -3.81
CA ASP A 114 -11.32 -17.35 -3.59
C ASP A 114 -11.50 -15.97 -2.97
N PRO A 115 -12.31 -15.06 -3.57
CA PRO A 115 -12.48 -13.70 -3.09
C PRO A 115 -13.12 -13.60 -1.71
N HIS A 116 -13.99 -14.54 -1.32
CA HIS A 116 -14.61 -14.54 0.01
C HIS A 116 -13.56 -14.80 1.10
N THR A 117 -12.76 -15.85 0.93
CA THR A 117 -11.67 -16.19 1.86
C THR A 117 -10.61 -15.07 1.91
N ALA A 118 -10.25 -14.54 0.74
CA ALA A 118 -9.31 -13.42 0.66
C ALA A 118 -9.83 -12.17 1.38
N ARG A 119 -11.12 -11.87 1.24
CA ARG A 119 -11.77 -10.76 1.94
C ARG A 119 -11.68 -10.94 3.46
N GLU A 120 -12.04 -12.11 3.99
CA GLU A 120 -11.96 -12.39 5.44
C GLU A 120 -10.53 -12.19 5.98
N ASP A 121 -9.54 -12.67 5.25
CA ASP A 121 -8.14 -12.54 5.60
C ASP A 121 -7.64 -11.09 5.56
N LEU A 122 -7.99 -10.32 4.52
CA LEU A 122 -7.56 -8.94 4.36
C LEU A 122 -8.30 -7.98 5.32
N GLU A 123 -9.55 -8.26 5.65
CA GLU A 123 -10.32 -7.46 6.61
C GLU A 123 -9.74 -7.49 8.03
N GLN A 124 -8.92 -8.48 8.38
CA GLN A 124 -8.15 -8.46 9.63
C GLN A 124 -7.20 -7.25 9.67
N PHE A 125 -6.58 -6.92 8.53
CA PHE A 125 -5.71 -5.76 8.39
C PHE A 125 -6.50 -4.46 8.31
N VAL A 126 -7.66 -4.46 7.65
CA VAL A 126 -8.58 -3.30 7.64
C VAL A 126 -8.95 -2.88 9.07
N ARG A 127 -9.29 -3.82 9.93
CA ARG A 127 -9.63 -3.55 11.36
C ARG A 127 -8.46 -2.97 12.16
N LEU A 128 -7.24 -3.23 11.74
CA LEU A 128 -6.02 -2.71 12.37
C LEU A 128 -5.57 -1.38 11.74
N ALA A 129 -5.99 -1.07 10.53
CA ALA A 129 -5.56 0.11 9.80
C ALA A 129 -6.22 1.39 10.32
N ASP A 130 -5.48 2.48 10.25
CA ASP A 130 -5.97 3.85 10.43
C ASP A 130 -6.24 4.50 9.07
N VAL A 131 -5.44 4.15 8.06
CA VAL A 131 -5.64 4.53 6.67
C VAL A 131 -5.73 3.27 5.82
N VAL A 132 -6.79 3.12 5.06
CA VAL A 132 -6.93 2.08 4.05
C VAL A 132 -7.01 2.72 2.67
N LYS A 133 -6.23 2.22 1.72
CA LYS A 133 -6.34 2.60 0.31
C LYS A 133 -6.52 1.32 -0.51
N ALA A 134 -7.47 1.32 -1.43
CA ALA A 134 -7.67 0.23 -2.38
C ALA A 134 -8.03 0.82 -3.76
N SER A 135 -7.87 0.05 -4.83
CA SER A 135 -8.46 0.41 -6.12
C SER A 135 -9.94 0.02 -6.17
N ASP A 136 -10.69 0.63 -7.06
CA ASP A 136 -12.06 0.21 -7.36
C ASP A 136 -12.12 -1.23 -7.88
N GLU A 137 -11.10 -1.67 -8.61
CA GLU A 137 -10.95 -3.06 -9.06
C GLU A 137 -10.75 -4.02 -7.89
N ASP A 138 -9.89 -3.67 -6.91
CA ASP A 138 -9.67 -4.46 -5.69
C ASP A 138 -10.98 -4.63 -4.90
N LEU A 139 -11.70 -3.53 -4.68
CA LEU A 139 -12.95 -3.52 -3.93
C LEU A 139 -14.05 -4.30 -4.65
N THR A 140 -14.14 -4.15 -5.97
CA THR A 140 -15.09 -4.90 -6.80
C THR A 140 -14.82 -6.40 -6.74
N TRP A 141 -13.57 -6.81 -6.81
CA TRP A 141 -13.20 -8.22 -6.75
C TRP A 141 -13.47 -8.82 -5.36
N LEU A 142 -13.08 -8.14 -4.29
CA LEU A 142 -13.34 -8.57 -2.91
C LEU A 142 -14.83 -8.57 -2.57
N GLY A 143 -15.58 -7.63 -3.13
CA GLY A 143 -17.03 -7.52 -3.00
C GLY A 143 -17.81 -8.45 -3.94
N GLN A 144 -17.11 -9.28 -4.74
CA GLN A 144 -17.73 -10.20 -5.71
C GLN A 144 -18.72 -9.50 -6.67
N GLY A 145 -18.36 -8.30 -7.11
CA GLY A 145 -19.16 -7.47 -8.00
C GLY A 145 -20.08 -6.47 -7.28
N ALA A 146 -20.00 -6.35 -5.97
CA ALA A 146 -20.66 -5.27 -5.23
C ALA A 146 -20.10 -3.89 -5.62
N ASP A 147 -20.87 -2.83 -5.34
CA ASP A 147 -20.42 -1.46 -5.57
C ASP A 147 -19.17 -1.17 -4.72
N PRO A 148 -18.05 -0.75 -5.33
CA PRO A 148 -16.82 -0.46 -4.61
C PRO A 148 -16.97 0.66 -3.56
N VAL A 149 -17.91 1.57 -3.73
CA VAL A 149 -18.21 2.63 -2.73
C VAL A 149 -18.89 2.02 -1.50
N GLU A 150 -19.84 1.08 -1.71
CA GLU A 150 -20.46 0.34 -0.60
C GLU A 150 -19.41 -0.48 0.16
N MET A 151 -18.53 -1.16 -0.56
CA MET A 151 -17.45 -1.95 0.02
C MET A 151 -16.47 -1.10 0.84
N LEU A 152 -16.07 0.08 0.34
CA LEU A 152 -15.25 1.03 1.11
C LEU A 152 -16.00 1.54 2.34
N THR A 153 -17.29 1.79 2.23
CA THR A 153 -18.13 2.24 3.35
C THR A 153 -18.23 1.18 4.45
N GLU A 154 -18.36 -0.10 4.08
CA GLU A 154 -18.30 -1.21 5.02
C GLU A 154 -16.97 -1.25 5.76
N TRP A 155 -15.85 -1.08 5.03
CA TRP A 155 -14.51 -1.05 5.62
C TRP A 155 -14.32 0.14 6.56
N MET A 156 -14.84 1.31 6.23
CA MET A 156 -14.81 2.47 7.14
C MET A 156 -15.54 2.18 8.46
N GLY A 157 -16.60 1.37 8.43
CA GLY A 157 -17.30 0.89 9.62
C GLY A 157 -16.48 -0.06 10.50
N MET A 158 -15.37 -0.63 10.01
CA MET A 158 -14.53 -1.59 10.75
C MET A 158 -13.43 -0.93 11.59
N GLY A 159 -13.14 0.38 11.37
CA GLY A 159 -12.18 1.08 12.21
C GLY A 159 -11.28 2.12 11.57
N PRO A 160 -11.00 2.10 10.25
CA PRO A 160 -10.17 3.10 9.62
C PRO A 160 -10.64 4.55 9.89
N ARG A 161 -9.69 5.47 9.94
CA ARG A 161 -9.94 6.91 10.10
C ARG A 161 -10.03 7.61 8.76
N LEU A 162 -9.38 7.03 7.75
CA LEU A 162 -9.38 7.51 6.37
C LEU A 162 -9.41 6.31 5.41
N GLY A 163 -10.42 6.26 4.55
CA GLY A 163 -10.54 5.31 3.45
C GLY A 163 -10.33 6.04 2.12
N ILE A 164 -9.56 5.45 1.22
CA ILE A 164 -9.22 6.02 -0.08
C ILE A 164 -9.47 4.97 -1.16
N MET A 165 -10.20 5.33 -2.20
CA MET A 165 -10.40 4.52 -3.38
C MET A 165 -9.80 5.21 -4.59
N THR A 166 -8.86 4.56 -5.26
CA THR A 166 -8.30 5.02 -6.53
C THR A 166 -9.07 4.41 -7.70
N MET A 167 -9.35 5.20 -8.73
CA MET A 167 -10.20 4.83 -9.87
C MET A 167 -9.50 5.14 -11.21
N GLY A 168 -8.20 4.93 -11.29
CA GLY A 168 -7.40 5.22 -12.48
C GLY A 168 -7.60 6.65 -13.00
N GLU A 169 -7.98 6.79 -14.27
CA GLU A 169 -8.23 8.09 -14.90
C GLU A 169 -9.42 8.85 -14.31
N HIS A 170 -10.32 8.17 -13.60
CA HIS A 170 -11.46 8.77 -12.92
C HIS A 170 -11.10 9.44 -11.59
N GLY A 171 -9.84 9.33 -11.19
CA GLY A 171 -9.30 10.01 -10.01
C GLY A 171 -9.43 9.22 -8.72
N VAL A 172 -9.79 9.91 -7.65
CA VAL A 172 -9.74 9.38 -6.28
C VAL A 172 -10.99 9.80 -5.52
N MET A 173 -11.53 8.88 -4.74
CA MET A 173 -12.53 9.14 -3.71
C MET A 173 -11.93 8.85 -2.33
N ALA A 174 -12.23 9.69 -1.35
CA ALA A 174 -11.84 9.47 0.03
C ALA A 174 -12.99 9.72 1.00
N MET A 175 -13.01 8.95 2.07
CA MET A 175 -13.95 9.06 3.18
C MET A 175 -13.18 9.19 4.49
N ALA A 176 -13.48 10.19 5.31
CA ALA A 176 -12.94 10.32 6.67
C ALA A 176 -14.00 9.92 7.71
N ALA A 177 -13.54 9.44 8.86
CA ALA A 177 -14.40 8.87 9.91
C ALA A 177 -15.47 9.83 10.45
N HIS A 178 -15.28 11.15 10.30
CA HIS A 178 -16.26 12.16 10.71
C HIS A 178 -17.33 12.45 9.64
N GLY A 179 -17.39 11.66 8.56
CA GLY A 179 -18.38 11.78 7.50
C GLY A 179 -18.01 12.69 6.34
N LEU A 180 -16.75 13.20 6.29
CA LEU A 180 -16.26 13.93 5.12
C LEU A 180 -16.06 12.94 3.96
N GLU A 181 -16.71 13.23 2.83
CA GLU A 181 -16.44 12.59 1.55
C GLU A 181 -15.79 13.59 0.60
N MET A 182 -14.82 13.13 -0.17
CA MET A 182 -14.09 13.97 -1.12
C MET A 182 -13.78 13.22 -2.39
N ARG A 183 -13.92 13.91 -3.52
CA ARG A 183 -13.47 13.41 -4.83
C ARG A 183 -12.44 14.37 -5.40
N VAL A 184 -11.38 13.79 -5.96
CA VAL A 184 -10.33 14.50 -6.68
C VAL A 184 -10.25 13.90 -8.08
N PRO A 185 -10.34 14.71 -9.15
CA PRO A 185 -10.25 14.20 -10.50
C PRO A 185 -8.87 13.63 -10.79
N GLY A 186 -8.80 12.64 -11.67
CA GLY A 186 -7.56 12.12 -12.20
C GLY A 186 -6.86 13.10 -13.13
N GLU A 187 -5.55 12.97 -13.23
CA GLU A 187 -4.77 13.71 -14.23
C GLU A 187 -4.73 12.95 -15.55
N ARG A 188 -5.04 13.63 -16.65
CA ARG A 188 -4.97 13.03 -17.99
C ARG A 188 -3.53 13.04 -18.49
N VAL A 189 -2.94 11.86 -18.54
CA VAL A 189 -1.56 11.66 -19.00
C VAL A 189 -1.49 10.54 -20.04
N LYS A 190 -0.41 10.49 -20.82
CA LYS A 190 -0.15 9.37 -21.70
C LYS A 190 0.44 8.22 -20.86
N ILE A 191 -0.33 7.16 -20.69
CA ILE A 191 0.09 5.97 -19.95
C ILE A 191 1.13 5.20 -20.77
N VAL A 192 2.26 4.88 -20.12
CA VAL A 192 3.33 4.02 -20.64
C VAL A 192 3.31 2.68 -19.90
N ASP A 193 3.19 2.72 -18.56
CA ASP A 193 3.14 1.56 -17.70
C ASP A 193 2.35 1.90 -16.42
N THR A 194 1.53 0.98 -15.92
CA THR A 194 0.73 1.19 -14.71
C THR A 194 1.38 0.65 -13.44
N VAL A 195 2.52 -0.05 -13.58
CA VAL A 195 3.23 -0.66 -12.44
C VAL A 195 3.72 0.42 -11.47
N GLY A 196 3.43 0.23 -10.18
CA GLY A 196 3.83 1.14 -9.11
C GLY A 196 2.97 2.41 -8.95
N ALA A 197 1.91 2.59 -9.76
CA ALA A 197 1.01 3.75 -9.61
C ALA A 197 0.34 3.78 -8.22
N GLY A 198 -0.20 2.65 -7.78
CA GLY A 198 -0.81 2.50 -6.46
C GLY A 198 0.19 2.73 -5.32
N ASP A 199 1.38 2.17 -5.46
CA ASP A 199 2.44 2.27 -4.45
C ASP A 199 2.95 3.71 -4.32
N SER A 200 3.16 4.40 -5.46
CA SER A 200 3.57 5.81 -5.47
C SER A 200 2.47 6.75 -4.94
N PHE A 201 1.20 6.45 -5.24
CA PHE A 201 0.07 7.16 -4.64
C PHE A 201 0.05 7.00 -3.12
N MET A 202 0.22 5.77 -2.62
CA MET A 202 0.20 5.48 -1.18
C MET A 202 1.38 6.12 -0.47
N SER A 203 2.58 6.04 -1.05
CA SER A 203 3.78 6.71 -0.52
C SER A 203 3.57 8.23 -0.40
N ALA A 204 3.02 8.87 -1.44
CA ALA A 204 2.71 10.29 -1.43
C ALA A 204 1.62 10.67 -0.42
N THR A 205 0.65 9.77 -0.20
CA THR A 205 -0.37 9.94 0.83
C THR A 205 0.26 9.94 2.23
N ILE A 206 1.14 8.98 2.51
CA ILE A 206 1.86 8.88 3.79
C ILE A 206 2.70 10.15 4.02
N ASP A 207 3.46 10.59 3.01
CA ASP A 207 4.28 11.80 3.08
C ASP A 207 3.44 13.07 3.32
N GLY A 208 2.30 13.17 2.65
CA GLY A 208 1.37 14.29 2.85
C GLY A 208 0.76 14.31 4.26
N LEU A 209 0.37 13.16 4.79
CA LEU A 209 -0.14 13.03 6.16
C LEU A 209 0.95 13.31 7.19
N TRP A 210 2.19 12.89 6.93
CA TRP A 210 3.35 13.20 7.76
C TRP A 210 3.61 14.70 7.79
N THR A 211 3.65 15.35 6.64
CA THR A 211 3.83 16.81 6.52
C THR A 211 2.73 17.59 7.26
N ALA A 212 1.51 17.06 7.29
CA ALA A 212 0.38 17.63 8.01
C ALA A 212 0.38 17.35 9.53
N GLY A 213 1.36 16.55 10.05
CA GLY A 213 1.43 16.19 11.47
C GLY A 213 0.34 15.22 11.92
N LEU A 214 -0.19 14.38 11.00
CA LEU A 214 -1.32 13.48 11.26
C LEU A 214 -0.90 12.00 11.45
N LEU A 215 0.42 11.73 11.57
CA LEU A 215 0.93 10.37 11.80
C LEU A 215 1.37 10.18 13.26
N GLY A 216 1.29 8.95 13.71
CA GLY A 216 1.51 8.52 15.09
C GLY A 216 0.19 8.16 15.77
N ALA A 217 0.24 7.23 16.72
CA ALA A 217 -0.98 6.75 17.41
C ALA A 217 -1.75 7.89 18.12
N ASP A 218 -1.04 8.88 18.63
CA ASP A 218 -1.62 10.03 19.36
C ASP A 218 -2.44 10.94 18.44
N HIS A 219 -2.14 10.97 17.12
CA HIS A 219 -2.84 11.77 16.11
C HIS A 219 -3.98 11.04 15.40
N ARG A 220 -4.32 9.82 15.85
CA ARG A 220 -5.39 9.01 15.23
C ARG A 220 -6.76 9.70 15.25
N ALA A 221 -7.04 10.45 16.31
CA ALA A 221 -8.29 11.22 16.40
C ALA A 221 -8.30 12.42 15.42
N ASP A 222 -7.16 13.10 15.28
CA ASP A 222 -7.00 14.22 14.36
C ASP A 222 -7.07 13.76 12.90
N LEU A 223 -6.44 12.64 12.58
CA LEU A 223 -6.58 11.99 11.27
C LEU A 223 -8.04 11.71 10.92
N GLY A 224 -8.84 11.21 11.87
CA GLY A 224 -10.26 10.95 11.68
C GLY A 224 -11.10 12.22 11.48
N ARG A 225 -10.56 13.39 11.78
CA ARG A 225 -11.16 14.73 11.63
C ARG A 225 -10.36 15.61 10.68
N ILE A 226 -9.64 15.01 9.77
CA ILE A 226 -8.78 15.74 8.81
C ILE A 226 -9.54 16.88 8.13
N GLU A 227 -8.94 18.06 8.12
CA GLU A 227 -9.51 19.24 7.48
C GLU A 227 -9.65 19.06 5.96
N PRO A 228 -10.79 19.48 5.35
CA PRO A 228 -11.03 19.27 3.92
C PRO A 228 -9.93 19.84 3.02
N GLY A 229 -9.35 20.99 3.39
CA GLY A 229 -8.25 21.62 2.64
C GLY A 229 -6.98 20.77 2.65
N VAL A 230 -6.63 20.21 3.81
CA VAL A 230 -5.46 19.34 4.00
C VAL A 230 -5.66 18.03 3.22
N LEU A 231 -6.83 17.37 3.36
CA LEU A 231 -7.13 16.14 2.63
C LEU A 231 -7.04 16.34 1.12
N ARG A 232 -7.60 17.44 0.61
CA ARG A 232 -7.53 17.77 -0.82
C ARG A 232 -6.10 17.91 -1.30
N GLN A 233 -5.24 18.60 -0.57
CA GLN A 233 -3.82 18.76 -0.92
C GLN A 233 -3.08 17.42 -0.95
N VAL A 234 -3.29 16.59 0.07
CA VAL A 234 -2.71 15.24 0.14
C VAL A 234 -3.11 14.41 -1.09
N LEU A 235 -4.42 14.34 -1.38
CA LEU A 235 -4.93 13.53 -2.48
C LEU A 235 -4.51 14.06 -3.86
N GLN A 236 -4.50 15.39 -4.07
CA GLN A 236 -4.05 15.99 -5.32
C GLN A 236 -2.57 15.71 -5.58
N ARG A 237 -1.72 15.87 -4.54
CA ARG A 237 -0.30 15.55 -4.65
C ARG A 237 -0.09 14.06 -4.94
N ALA A 238 -0.81 13.18 -4.26
CA ALA A 238 -0.72 11.74 -4.49
C ALA A 238 -1.17 11.35 -5.91
N ALA A 239 -2.28 11.91 -6.39
CA ALA A 239 -2.75 11.70 -7.75
C ALA A 239 -1.74 12.18 -8.80
N ARG A 240 -1.12 13.36 -8.61
CA ARG A 240 -0.06 13.88 -9.49
C ARG A 240 1.17 12.96 -9.53
N ILE A 241 1.62 12.47 -8.38
CA ILE A 241 2.79 11.58 -8.30
C ILE A 241 2.48 10.26 -9.01
N ALA A 242 1.31 9.66 -8.80
CA ALA A 242 0.87 8.49 -9.52
C ALA A 242 0.77 8.73 -11.03
N ALA A 243 0.22 9.87 -11.45
CA ALA A 243 0.15 10.26 -12.86
C ALA A 243 1.53 10.38 -13.52
N ILE A 244 2.52 10.93 -12.83
CA ILE A 244 3.92 10.98 -13.33
C ILE A 244 4.48 9.54 -13.42
N THR A 245 4.25 8.71 -12.43
CA THR A 245 4.73 7.32 -12.40
C THR A 245 4.27 6.55 -13.64
N VAL A 246 2.99 6.64 -14.00
CA VAL A 246 2.46 5.89 -15.15
C VAL A 246 2.95 6.39 -16.51
N THR A 247 3.61 7.54 -16.58
CA THR A 247 4.27 8.02 -17.82
C THR A 247 5.65 7.41 -18.05
N ARG A 248 6.13 6.58 -17.13
CA ARG A 248 7.47 5.99 -17.13
C ARG A 248 7.38 4.47 -17.24
N THR A 249 8.43 3.83 -17.70
CA THR A 249 8.52 2.37 -17.76
C THR A 249 8.89 1.83 -16.36
N GLY A 250 8.18 0.80 -15.92
CA GLY A 250 8.36 0.15 -14.63
C GLY A 250 7.91 1.01 -13.44
N ALA A 251 8.06 0.50 -12.22
CA ALA A 251 7.76 1.21 -10.98
C ALA A 251 8.81 2.31 -10.71
N ASN A 252 8.68 3.45 -11.40
CA ASN A 252 9.66 4.54 -11.37
C ASN A 252 8.99 5.86 -10.93
N PRO A 253 8.70 6.03 -9.62
CA PRO A 253 8.09 7.24 -9.10
C PRO A 253 9.04 8.45 -9.23
N PRO A 254 8.50 9.68 -9.30
CA PRO A 254 9.33 10.87 -9.32
C PRO A 254 10.02 11.10 -7.98
N ARG A 255 11.25 11.59 -8.02
CA ARG A 255 11.96 12.10 -6.84
C ARG A 255 11.45 13.50 -6.47
N THR A 256 11.61 13.90 -5.21
CA THR A 256 11.16 15.22 -4.72
C THR A 256 11.67 16.37 -5.57
N ALA A 257 12.92 16.31 -6.07
CA ALA A 257 13.49 17.33 -6.93
C ALA A 257 12.80 17.47 -8.30
N GLU A 258 12.01 16.48 -8.72
CA GLU A 258 11.29 16.48 -10.00
C GLU A 258 9.84 16.99 -9.86
N LEU A 259 9.40 17.28 -8.64
CA LEU A 259 8.02 17.68 -8.38
C LEU A 259 7.80 19.21 -8.44
N GLY A 260 8.89 19.99 -8.52
CA GLY A 260 8.87 21.45 -8.63
C GLY A 260 8.69 22.13 -7.30
#